data_05caeb7daf66998fc3e7ff578d74bbce
#
_entry.id   05caeb7daf66998fc3e7ff578d74bbce
#
_cell.length_a   1.000
_cell.length_b   1.000
_cell.length_c   1.000
_cell.angle_alpha   90.00
_cell.angle_beta   90.00
_cell.angle_gamma   90.00
#
_symmetry.space_group_name_H-M   'P 1'
#
loop_
_entity.id
_entity.type
_entity.pdbx_description
1 polymer ?
#
loop_
_entity_poly.entity_id
_entity_poly.type
_entity_poly.pdbx_seq_one_letter_code
_entity_poly.pdbx_strand_id
1 'polypeptide(L)'
;MVFPHIVIDETSLFILLGEISHYYQDALHAFPVLPTQYIDFALWQHDEIKSHRIQAQLNYWKNHLACAPTLSSFPTDKQRPDFLEQAGQTYSTHIDQSTVKKLREISKQYEVTIFMTLVAALQILIHRYSKQSDIVIGTPINERKHKETENLIGCFVNVVALRTKINSQHTLETLLQDIKQTSLKAYENSDAPLQTVISHLNVKRNYHHAPLYQVMIYVQSEELVIKLPDVHYEMIPAFTDTSKLDLTFYILTHHPEKFVLNIEYSTALFEASTIKKIANDFIALLENIDLLLPKKIEDFACV
;
A
#
# COMPACT_ATOMS: atom_id res chain seq x y z
N MET A 1 -6.00 -23.90 -0.80
CA MET A 1 -4.51 -23.93 -0.62
C MET A 1 -4.14 -22.79 0.30
N VAL A 2 -3.18 -22.99 1.20
CA VAL A 2 -2.64 -21.95 2.08
C VAL A 2 -1.13 -21.92 1.86
N PHE A 3 -0.60 -20.74 1.61
CA PHE A 3 0.83 -20.55 1.35
C PHE A 3 1.42 -19.55 2.34
N PRO A 4 2.63 -19.82 2.88
CA PRO A 4 3.38 -18.79 3.60
C PRO A 4 3.75 -17.63 2.67
N HIS A 5 3.57 -16.39 3.11
CA HIS A 5 3.83 -15.21 2.25
C HIS A 5 5.29 -15.10 1.77
N ILE A 6 6.25 -15.74 2.48
CA ILE A 6 7.66 -15.76 2.08
C ILE A 6 7.93 -16.48 0.75
N VAL A 7 7.03 -17.36 0.31
CA VAL A 7 7.19 -18.14 -0.93
C VAL A 7 6.28 -17.69 -2.06
N ILE A 8 5.34 -16.77 -1.79
CA ILE A 8 4.36 -16.33 -2.77
C ILE A 8 3.88 -14.91 -2.47
N ASP A 9 3.74 -14.10 -3.50
CA ASP A 9 3.08 -12.81 -3.48
C ASP A 9 1.81 -12.83 -4.34
N GLU A 10 1.13 -11.69 -4.42
CA GLU A 10 -0.11 -11.56 -5.18
C GLU A 10 0.10 -11.85 -6.67
N THR A 11 1.15 -11.32 -7.30
CA THR A 11 1.45 -11.59 -8.73
C THR A 11 1.69 -13.07 -8.96
N SER A 12 2.34 -13.75 -8.01
CA SER A 12 2.51 -15.21 -8.07
C SER A 12 1.18 -15.96 -8.00
N LEU A 13 0.18 -15.44 -7.27
CA LEU A 13 -1.17 -16.02 -7.28
C LEU A 13 -1.84 -15.87 -8.64
N PHE A 14 -1.69 -14.73 -9.32
CA PHE A 14 -2.18 -14.57 -10.70
C PHE A 14 -1.53 -15.56 -11.65
N ILE A 15 -0.21 -15.73 -11.55
CA ILE A 15 0.53 -16.73 -12.36
C ILE A 15 0.00 -18.13 -12.07
N LEU A 16 -0.07 -18.53 -10.80
CA LEU A 16 -0.52 -19.87 -10.40
C LEU A 16 -1.94 -20.16 -10.86
N LEU A 17 -2.89 -19.24 -10.68
CA LEU A 17 -4.27 -19.43 -11.13
C LEU A 17 -4.40 -19.41 -12.65
N GLY A 18 -3.56 -18.63 -13.34
CA GLY A 18 -3.42 -18.67 -14.80
C GLY A 18 -2.97 -20.03 -15.29
N GLU A 19 -1.92 -20.60 -14.71
CA GLU A 19 -1.42 -21.93 -15.04
C GLU A 19 -2.43 -23.04 -14.73
N ILE A 20 -3.10 -22.99 -13.58
CA ILE A 20 -4.19 -23.91 -13.24
C ILE A 20 -5.31 -23.83 -14.29
N SER A 21 -5.67 -22.61 -14.71
CA SER A 21 -6.70 -22.41 -15.74
C SER A 21 -6.31 -23.03 -17.09
N HIS A 22 -5.06 -22.96 -17.48
CA HIS A 22 -4.54 -23.60 -18.70
C HIS A 22 -4.54 -25.13 -18.58
N TYR A 23 -4.03 -25.69 -17.50
CA TYR A 23 -4.02 -27.14 -17.30
C TYR A 23 -5.43 -27.73 -17.17
N TYR A 24 -6.39 -26.95 -16.63
CA TYR A 24 -7.78 -27.38 -16.57
C TYR A 24 -8.41 -27.52 -17.96
N GLN A 25 -8.03 -26.65 -18.91
CA GLN A 25 -8.53 -26.66 -20.29
C GLN A 25 -7.76 -27.64 -21.17
N ASP A 26 -6.47 -27.78 -20.95
CA ASP A 26 -5.58 -28.68 -21.67
C ASP A 26 -4.53 -29.27 -20.72
N ALA A 27 -4.78 -30.50 -20.28
CA ALA A 27 -3.89 -31.20 -19.35
C ALA A 27 -2.47 -31.49 -19.92
N LEU A 28 -2.31 -31.38 -21.26
CA LEU A 28 -1.01 -31.56 -21.94
C LEU A 28 -0.35 -30.24 -22.28
N HIS A 29 -0.92 -29.11 -21.85
CA HIS A 29 -0.33 -27.80 -22.08
C HIS A 29 1.09 -27.72 -21.52
N ALA A 30 2.04 -27.29 -22.35
CA ALA A 30 3.43 -27.13 -21.95
C ALA A 30 3.77 -25.64 -21.83
N PHE A 31 4.06 -25.20 -20.63
CA PHE A 31 4.60 -23.85 -20.41
C PHE A 31 6.06 -23.78 -20.83
N PRO A 32 6.54 -22.60 -21.28
CA PRO A 32 7.96 -22.38 -21.55
C PRO A 32 8.81 -22.67 -20.30
N VAL A 33 9.97 -23.30 -20.51
CA VAL A 33 10.94 -23.46 -19.42
C VAL A 33 11.43 -22.10 -18.98
N LEU A 34 11.32 -21.82 -17.69
CA LEU A 34 11.80 -20.56 -17.13
C LEU A 34 13.34 -20.57 -17.08
N PRO A 35 14.00 -19.50 -17.57
CA PRO A 35 15.46 -19.42 -17.60
C PRO A 35 16.08 -19.29 -16.21
N THR A 36 15.31 -18.81 -15.24
CA THR A 36 15.72 -18.57 -13.85
C THR A 36 14.62 -19.03 -12.90
N GLN A 37 14.97 -19.16 -11.62
CA GLN A 37 14.06 -19.46 -10.52
C GLN A 37 14.16 -18.39 -9.43
N TYR A 38 13.22 -18.37 -8.47
CA TYR A 38 13.21 -17.39 -7.38
C TYR A 38 14.52 -17.36 -6.58
N ILE A 39 15.17 -18.51 -6.44
CA ILE A 39 16.46 -18.60 -5.73
C ILE A 39 17.56 -17.78 -6.42
N ASP A 40 17.56 -17.74 -7.76
CA ASP A 40 18.56 -16.97 -8.53
C ASP A 40 18.36 -15.47 -8.29
N PHE A 41 17.08 -15.01 -8.24
CA PHE A 41 16.76 -13.65 -7.87
C PHE A 41 17.19 -13.33 -6.42
N ALA A 42 16.93 -14.23 -5.48
CA ALA A 42 17.29 -14.02 -4.08
C ALA A 42 18.81 -13.91 -3.88
N LEU A 43 19.59 -14.73 -4.58
CA LEU A 43 21.05 -14.67 -4.58
C LEU A 43 21.55 -13.37 -5.21
N TRP A 44 21.00 -13.01 -6.37
CA TRP A 44 21.33 -11.76 -7.04
C TRP A 44 21.01 -10.54 -6.15
N GLN A 45 19.83 -10.49 -5.52
CA GLN A 45 19.43 -9.41 -4.62
C GLN A 45 20.38 -9.33 -3.41
N HIS A 46 20.78 -10.47 -2.84
CA HIS A 46 21.71 -10.51 -1.72
C HIS A 46 23.08 -9.88 -2.09
N ASP A 47 23.59 -10.18 -3.28
CA ASP A 47 24.86 -9.61 -3.75
C ASP A 47 24.72 -8.12 -4.10
N GLU A 48 23.57 -7.73 -4.70
CA GLU A 48 23.29 -6.35 -5.07
C GLU A 48 23.23 -5.39 -3.86
N ILE A 49 22.85 -5.85 -2.66
CA ILE A 49 22.81 -5.01 -1.45
C ILE A 49 24.14 -4.29 -1.20
N LYS A 50 25.26 -4.88 -1.63
CA LYS A 50 26.62 -4.31 -1.50
C LYS A 50 27.01 -3.39 -2.68
N SER A 51 26.21 -3.34 -3.73
CA SER A 51 26.50 -2.54 -4.93
C SER A 51 26.46 -1.03 -4.64
N HIS A 52 27.21 -0.25 -5.45
CA HIS A 52 27.16 1.21 -5.38
C HIS A 52 25.75 1.75 -5.62
N ARG A 53 24.92 1.07 -6.44
CA ARG A 53 23.56 1.43 -6.76
C ARG A 53 22.68 1.38 -5.50
N ILE A 54 22.70 0.27 -4.78
CA ILE A 54 21.91 0.13 -3.55
C ILE A 54 22.44 1.04 -2.43
N GLN A 55 23.75 1.27 -2.34
CA GLN A 55 24.30 2.22 -1.39
C GLN A 55 23.82 3.66 -1.66
N ALA A 56 23.69 4.07 -2.93
CA ALA A 56 23.11 5.36 -3.28
C ALA A 56 21.63 5.45 -2.85
N GLN A 57 20.85 4.40 -3.05
CA GLN A 57 19.45 4.33 -2.61
C GLN A 57 19.33 4.37 -1.08
N LEU A 58 20.17 3.65 -0.36
CA LEU A 58 20.22 3.72 1.11
C LEU A 58 20.55 5.13 1.62
N ASN A 59 21.44 5.85 0.96
CA ASN A 59 21.72 7.24 1.27
C ASN A 59 20.53 8.17 0.98
N TYR A 60 19.79 7.91 -0.12
CA TYR A 60 18.53 8.63 -0.38
C TYR A 60 17.56 8.41 0.79
N TRP A 61 17.29 7.16 1.19
CA TRP A 61 16.39 6.85 2.28
C TRP A 61 16.84 7.45 3.61
N LYS A 62 18.14 7.42 3.90
CA LYS A 62 18.71 8.06 5.10
C LYS A 62 18.40 9.56 5.15
N ASN A 63 18.57 10.26 4.04
CA ASN A 63 18.30 11.69 3.95
C ASN A 63 16.79 11.98 3.97
N HIS A 64 16.00 11.21 3.21
CA HIS A 64 14.55 11.38 3.10
C HIS A 64 13.84 11.13 4.43
N LEU A 65 14.26 10.11 5.19
CA LEU A 65 13.67 9.74 6.47
C LEU A 65 14.40 10.35 7.69
N ALA A 66 15.38 11.20 7.48
CA ALA A 66 16.07 11.90 8.57
C ALA A 66 15.08 12.69 9.42
N CYS A 67 15.11 12.49 10.75
CA CYS A 67 14.21 13.15 11.69
C CYS A 67 12.71 12.94 11.38
N ALA A 68 12.35 11.86 10.68
CA ALA A 68 10.95 11.50 10.48
C ALA A 68 10.28 11.16 11.85
N PRO A 69 8.98 11.42 12.00
CA PRO A 69 8.27 11.03 13.22
C PRO A 69 8.36 9.53 13.43
N THR A 70 8.52 9.11 14.69
CA THR A 70 8.57 7.68 15.05
C THR A 70 7.20 7.02 15.03
N LEU A 71 6.13 7.81 15.10
CA LEU A 71 4.74 7.39 15.07
C LEU A 71 3.94 8.30 14.15
N SER A 72 3.38 7.75 13.08
CA SER A 72 2.46 8.40 12.15
C SER A 72 1.20 7.55 12.05
N SER A 73 0.20 7.87 12.84
CA SER A 73 -1.04 7.09 12.90
C SER A 73 -2.23 7.96 13.31
N PHE A 74 -3.41 7.37 13.32
CA PHE A 74 -4.60 7.96 13.89
C PHE A 74 -4.55 7.91 15.43
N PRO A 75 -5.23 8.83 16.15
CA PRO A 75 -5.44 8.69 17.58
C PRO A 75 -6.15 7.37 17.89
N THR A 76 -5.66 6.65 18.87
CA THR A 76 -6.18 5.34 19.28
C THR A 76 -7.27 5.47 20.33
N ASP A 77 -8.24 4.56 20.34
CA ASP A 77 -9.29 4.50 21.36
C ASP A 77 -8.77 3.90 22.66
N LYS A 78 -7.75 3.03 22.54
CA LYS A 78 -7.17 2.29 23.66
C LYS A 78 -5.71 2.69 23.85
N GLN A 79 -5.23 2.52 25.07
CA GLN A 79 -3.80 2.67 25.36
C GLN A 79 -3.01 1.64 24.56
N ARG A 80 -1.94 2.08 23.89
CA ARG A 80 -1.05 1.19 23.13
C ARG A 80 -0.39 0.18 24.07
N PRO A 81 -0.46 -1.12 23.77
CA PRO A 81 0.13 -2.16 24.61
C PRO A 81 1.66 -2.11 24.59
N ASP A 82 2.29 -2.74 25.59
CA ASP A 82 3.75 -2.80 25.70
C ASP A 82 4.42 -3.62 24.60
N PHE A 83 3.68 -4.52 23.95
CA PHE A 83 4.13 -5.30 22.81
C PHE A 83 3.11 -5.22 21.71
N LEU A 84 3.60 -5.30 20.46
CA LEU A 84 2.74 -5.33 19.27
C LEU A 84 1.84 -6.58 19.32
N GLU A 85 0.56 -6.35 19.46
CA GLU A 85 -0.47 -7.40 19.34
C GLU A 85 -0.91 -7.53 17.89
N GLN A 86 -1.14 -8.77 17.45
CA GLN A 86 -1.53 -9.06 16.08
C GLN A 86 -3.04 -9.29 15.90
N ALA A 87 -3.84 -9.19 16.98
CA ALA A 87 -5.29 -9.29 16.86
C ALA A 87 -5.83 -8.14 16.02
N GLY A 88 -6.60 -8.47 14.99
CA GLY A 88 -7.12 -7.51 14.04
C GLY A 88 -8.52 -7.85 13.55
N GLN A 89 -9.14 -6.93 12.86
CA GLN A 89 -10.37 -7.11 12.13
C GLN A 89 -10.34 -6.28 10.85
N THR A 90 -11.25 -6.54 9.93
CA THR A 90 -11.39 -5.79 8.69
C THR A 90 -12.79 -5.19 8.59
N TYR A 91 -12.84 -3.89 8.34
CA TYR A 91 -14.07 -3.19 7.96
C TYR A 91 -14.11 -2.99 6.46
N SER A 92 -15.20 -3.43 5.81
CA SER A 92 -15.37 -3.35 4.36
C SER A 92 -16.49 -2.40 3.98
N THR A 93 -16.24 -1.56 2.99
CA THR A 93 -17.22 -0.66 2.38
C THR A 93 -16.83 -0.40 0.92
N HIS A 94 -17.54 0.48 0.23
CA HIS A 94 -17.25 0.81 -1.16
C HIS A 94 -17.30 2.31 -1.42
N ILE A 95 -16.57 2.74 -2.44
CA ILE A 95 -16.59 4.08 -3.01
C ILE A 95 -17.43 4.01 -4.27
N ASP A 96 -18.42 4.86 -4.40
CA ASP A 96 -19.42 4.82 -5.46
C ASP A 96 -18.87 5.25 -6.85
N GLN A 97 -19.66 4.99 -7.89
CA GLN A 97 -19.34 5.30 -9.27
C GLN A 97 -19.07 6.78 -9.52
N SER A 98 -19.84 7.66 -8.89
CA SER A 98 -19.71 9.10 -9.09
C SER A 98 -18.37 9.62 -8.58
N THR A 99 -17.95 9.13 -7.42
CA THR A 99 -16.65 9.43 -6.80
C THR A 99 -15.51 8.82 -7.60
N VAL A 100 -15.63 7.55 -8.04
CA VAL A 100 -14.61 6.89 -8.88
C VAL A 100 -14.36 7.67 -10.18
N LYS A 101 -15.43 8.10 -10.86
CA LYS A 101 -15.32 8.93 -12.06
C LYS A 101 -14.57 10.23 -11.79
N LYS A 102 -14.94 10.93 -10.73
CA LYS A 102 -14.31 12.18 -10.29
C LYS A 102 -12.82 11.98 -9.99
N LEU A 103 -12.45 10.92 -9.25
CA LEU A 103 -11.05 10.59 -8.95
C LEU A 103 -10.23 10.35 -10.23
N ARG A 104 -10.80 9.65 -11.23
CA ARG A 104 -10.15 9.42 -12.53
C ARG A 104 -9.94 10.71 -13.32
N GLU A 105 -10.93 11.60 -13.34
CA GLU A 105 -10.85 12.90 -13.99
C GLU A 105 -9.79 13.79 -13.36
N ILE A 106 -9.76 13.89 -12.02
CA ILE A 106 -8.75 14.65 -11.26
C ILE A 106 -7.36 14.08 -11.49
N SER A 107 -7.20 12.76 -11.36
CA SER A 107 -5.91 12.12 -11.57
C SER A 107 -5.35 12.41 -12.97
N LYS A 108 -6.21 12.37 -13.99
CA LYS A 108 -5.82 12.74 -15.37
C LYS A 108 -5.50 14.22 -15.50
N GLN A 109 -6.30 15.11 -14.92
CA GLN A 109 -6.13 16.56 -15.00
C GLN A 109 -4.80 17.03 -14.40
N TYR A 110 -4.41 16.43 -13.24
CA TYR A 110 -3.18 16.79 -12.51
C TYR A 110 -2.00 15.88 -12.84
N GLU A 111 -2.15 15.00 -13.84
CA GLU A 111 -1.11 14.05 -14.28
C GLU A 111 -0.54 13.22 -13.12
N VAL A 112 -1.42 12.77 -12.22
CA VAL A 112 -1.11 11.87 -11.11
C VAL A 112 -1.84 10.54 -11.30
N THR A 113 -1.41 9.50 -10.61
CA THR A 113 -2.12 8.21 -10.62
C THR A 113 -3.27 8.22 -9.61
N ILE A 114 -4.26 7.33 -9.78
CA ILE A 114 -5.30 7.08 -8.76
C ILE A 114 -4.66 6.79 -7.39
N PHE A 115 -3.59 6.00 -7.38
CA PHE A 115 -2.81 5.73 -6.17
C PHE A 115 -2.35 7.01 -5.48
N MET A 116 -1.72 7.94 -6.21
CA MET A 116 -1.22 9.21 -5.64
C MET A 116 -2.37 10.07 -5.10
N THR A 117 -3.53 10.08 -5.76
CA THR A 117 -4.73 10.79 -5.29
C THR A 117 -5.26 10.19 -3.99
N LEU A 118 -5.31 8.86 -3.89
CA LEU A 118 -5.73 8.16 -2.67
C LEU A 118 -4.73 8.35 -1.52
N VAL A 119 -3.41 8.36 -1.82
CA VAL A 119 -2.36 8.70 -0.84
C VAL A 119 -2.55 10.10 -0.30
N ALA A 120 -2.85 11.10 -1.16
CA ALA A 120 -3.11 12.47 -0.73
C ALA A 120 -4.29 12.54 0.24
N ALA A 121 -5.40 11.90 -0.11
CA ALA A 121 -6.58 11.84 0.73
C ALA A 121 -6.28 11.18 2.10
N LEU A 122 -5.56 10.06 2.11
CA LEU A 122 -5.20 9.37 3.35
C LEU A 122 -4.29 10.22 4.24
N GLN A 123 -3.28 10.87 3.66
CA GLN A 123 -2.37 11.72 4.44
C GLN A 123 -3.06 12.96 4.99
N ILE A 124 -3.98 13.57 4.25
CA ILE A 124 -4.84 14.65 4.76
C ILE A 124 -5.68 14.14 5.93
N LEU A 125 -6.27 12.96 5.81
CA LEU A 125 -7.09 12.39 6.86
C LEU A 125 -6.26 12.14 8.14
N ILE A 126 -5.07 11.56 8.01
CA ILE A 126 -4.14 11.38 9.15
C ILE A 126 -3.80 12.74 9.77
N HIS A 127 -3.45 13.74 8.95
CA HIS A 127 -3.14 15.10 9.40
C HIS A 127 -4.30 15.70 10.23
N ARG A 128 -5.54 15.55 9.74
CA ARG A 128 -6.72 16.07 10.43
C ARG A 128 -6.98 15.42 11.77
N TYR A 129 -6.81 14.11 11.85
CA TYR A 129 -7.02 13.35 13.09
C TYR A 129 -5.88 13.54 14.10
N SER A 130 -4.65 13.41 13.65
CA SER A 130 -3.47 13.42 14.51
C SER A 130 -2.90 14.82 14.79
N LYS A 131 -3.26 15.82 13.96
CA LYS A 131 -2.64 17.17 13.93
C LYS A 131 -1.15 17.15 13.58
N GLN A 132 -0.61 16.03 13.12
CA GLN A 132 0.77 15.94 12.64
C GLN A 132 0.87 16.51 11.23
N SER A 133 1.92 17.28 10.98
CA SER A 133 2.24 17.81 9.64
C SER A 133 3.28 17.00 8.89
N ASP A 134 4.05 16.17 9.58
CA ASP A 134 5.05 15.29 9.00
C ASP A 134 4.55 13.84 9.14
N ILE A 135 4.22 13.20 8.03
CA ILE A 135 3.51 11.93 8.02
C ILE A 135 4.28 10.94 7.17
N VAL A 136 4.43 9.72 7.69
CA VAL A 136 5.02 8.59 6.98
C VAL A 136 4.00 7.47 6.89
N ILE A 137 3.73 6.99 5.68
CA ILE A 137 2.91 5.81 5.44
C ILE A 137 3.68 4.77 4.64
N GLY A 138 3.35 3.50 4.80
CA GLY A 138 3.92 2.41 3.98
C GLY A 138 3.09 2.15 2.73
N THR A 139 3.73 1.68 1.67
CA THR A 139 3.04 1.08 0.53
C THR A 139 3.87 -0.06 -0.05
N PRO A 140 3.26 -1.23 -0.34
CA PRO A 140 3.96 -2.31 -1.02
C PRO A 140 4.16 -1.96 -2.49
N ILE A 141 5.23 -2.48 -3.04
CA ILE A 141 5.58 -2.37 -4.46
C ILE A 141 6.05 -3.72 -4.99
N ASN A 142 5.80 -3.96 -6.26
CA ASN A 142 6.27 -5.16 -6.95
C ASN A 142 7.68 -4.93 -7.48
N GLU A 143 8.64 -5.80 -7.12
CA GLU A 143 10.04 -5.74 -7.54
C GLU A 143 10.34 -6.58 -8.80
N ARG A 144 9.32 -7.03 -9.55
CA ARG A 144 9.53 -7.72 -10.84
C ARG A 144 9.90 -6.74 -11.95
N LYS A 145 11.04 -6.08 -11.80
CA LYS A 145 11.56 -5.08 -12.76
C LYS A 145 12.33 -5.71 -13.91
N HIS A 146 12.70 -6.98 -13.80
CA HIS A 146 13.44 -7.74 -14.80
C HIS A 146 12.50 -8.70 -15.51
N LYS A 147 12.60 -8.78 -16.84
CA LYS A 147 11.75 -9.63 -17.67
C LYS A 147 11.78 -11.10 -17.22
N GLU A 148 12.94 -11.55 -16.77
CA GLU A 148 13.17 -12.91 -16.29
C GLU A 148 12.37 -13.22 -15.02
N THR A 149 11.93 -12.19 -14.26
CA THR A 149 11.18 -12.36 -13.03
C THR A 149 9.66 -12.29 -13.20
N GLU A 150 9.16 -11.87 -14.38
CA GLU A 150 7.73 -11.64 -14.62
C GLU A 150 6.87 -12.88 -14.36
N ASN A 151 7.36 -14.07 -14.75
CA ASN A 151 6.62 -15.33 -14.64
C ASN A 151 7.11 -16.24 -13.49
N LEU A 152 7.93 -15.74 -12.58
CA LEU A 152 8.40 -16.53 -11.45
C LEU A 152 7.38 -16.52 -10.31
N ILE A 153 7.23 -17.66 -9.63
CA ILE A 153 6.53 -17.74 -8.35
C ILE A 153 7.54 -17.45 -7.23
N GLY A 154 7.23 -16.49 -6.38
CA GLY A 154 8.09 -16.06 -5.29
C GLY A 154 7.54 -14.82 -4.58
N CYS A 155 8.24 -14.33 -3.57
CA CYS A 155 7.88 -13.10 -2.86
C CYS A 155 8.76 -11.94 -3.35
N PHE A 156 8.28 -11.22 -4.37
CA PHE A 156 8.97 -10.07 -4.97
C PHE A 156 8.43 -8.72 -4.46
N VAL A 157 7.75 -8.74 -3.32
CA VAL A 157 7.22 -7.52 -2.71
C VAL A 157 8.27 -6.86 -1.84
N ASN A 158 8.51 -5.58 -2.09
CA ASN A 158 9.16 -4.69 -1.14
C ASN A 158 8.13 -3.68 -0.61
N VAL A 159 8.48 -2.93 0.42
CA VAL A 159 7.67 -1.83 0.95
C VAL A 159 8.50 -0.57 0.97
N VAL A 160 7.91 0.54 0.52
CA VAL A 160 8.53 1.86 0.59
C VAL A 160 7.78 2.77 1.56
N ALA A 161 8.52 3.68 2.17
CA ALA A 161 7.99 4.67 3.10
C ALA A 161 7.74 6.00 2.36
N LEU A 162 6.49 6.40 2.23
CA LEU A 162 6.09 7.66 1.64
C LEU A 162 5.96 8.73 2.74
N ARG A 163 6.94 9.62 2.81
CA ARG A 163 6.95 10.75 3.75
C ARG A 163 6.48 12.01 3.07
N THR A 164 5.51 12.69 3.66
CA THR A 164 5.02 13.99 3.20
C THR A 164 4.98 14.97 4.36
N LYS A 165 5.49 16.18 4.13
CA LYS A 165 5.36 17.31 5.06
C LYS A 165 4.21 18.17 4.59
N ILE A 166 3.07 18.05 5.25
CA ILE A 166 1.86 18.81 4.93
C ILE A 166 2.02 20.24 5.46
N ASN A 167 1.97 21.20 4.55
CA ASN A 167 1.85 22.59 4.90
C ASN A 167 0.37 22.99 4.81
N SER A 168 -0.24 23.34 5.92
CA SER A 168 -1.66 23.71 5.99
C SER A 168 -2.04 24.90 5.10
N GLN A 169 -1.08 25.77 4.74
CA GLN A 169 -1.27 26.90 3.83
C GLN A 169 -1.26 26.50 2.34
N HIS A 170 -0.79 25.29 2.01
CA HIS A 170 -0.82 24.78 0.65
C HIS A 170 -2.20 24.30 0.27
N THR A 171 -2.50 24.33 -1.02
CA THR A 171 -3.71 23.74 -1.58
C THR A 171 -3.57 22.24 -1.75
N LEU A 172 -4.68 21.52 -1.95
CA LEU A 172 -4.65 20.10 -2.31
C LEU A 172 -3.93 19.88 -3.65
N GLU A 173 -4.05 20.81 -4.59
CA GLU A 173 -3.29 20.74 -5.87
C GLU A 173 -1.79 20.68 -5.63
N THR A 174 -1.28 21.57 -4.77
CA THR A 174 0.15 21.58 -4.40
C THR A 174 0.55 20.25 -3.75
N LEU A 175 -0.27 19.75 -2.82
CA LEU A 175 0.00 18.48 -2.15
C LEU A 175 0.02 17.30 -3.13
N LEU A 176 -0.85 17.27 -4.14
CA LEU A 176 -0.85 16.23 -5.17
C LEU A 176 0.47 16.21 -5.96
N GLN A 177 1.02 17.39 -6.28
CA GLN A 177 2.32 17.45 -6.96
C GLN A 177 3.48 17.04 -6.03
N ASP A 178 3.44 17.40 -4.76
CA ASP A 178 4.44 16.96 -3.77
C ASP A 178 4.41 15.43 -3.60
N ILE A 179 3.22 14.82 -3.55
CA ILE A 179 3.06 13.37 -3.48
C ILE A 179 3.52 12.67 -4.76
N LYS A 180 3.24 13.27 -5.93
CA LYS A 180 3.77 12.77 -7.21
C LYS A 180 5.30 12.66 -7.16
N GLN A 181 5.97 13.75 -6.76
CA GLN A 181 7.43 13.78 -6.67
C GLN A 181 7.97 12.78 -5.63
N THR A 182 7.33 12.71 -4.46
CA THR A 182 7.72 11.77 -3.40
C THR A 182 7.55 10.32 -3.86
N SER A 183 6.43 9.99 -4.50
CA SER A 183 6.16 8.64 -5.01
C SER A 183 7.16 8.23 -6.09
N LEU A 184 7.42 9.10 -7.07
CA LEU A 184 8.39 8.81 -8.13
C LEU A 184 9.79 8.56 -7.56
N LYS A 185 10.26 9.41 -6.65
CA LYS A 185 11.56 9.22 -5.98
C LYS A 185 11.60 7.94 -5.14
N ALA A 186 10.49 7.59 -4.47
CA ALA A 186 10.40 6.35 -3.72
C ALA A 186 10.52 5.13 -4.65
N TYR A 187 9.88 5.15 -5.82
CA TYR A 187 9.96 4.07 -6.80
C TYR A 187 11.36 3.95 -7.44
N GLU A 188 12.02 5.07 -7.73
CA GLU A 188 13.39 5.09 -8.23
C GLU A 188 14.39 4.48 -7.23
N ASN A 189 14.08 4.53 -5.93
CA ASN A 189 14.94 4.05 -4.85
C ASN A 189 14.38 2.79 -4.15
N SER A 190 13.52 2.03 -4.83
CA SER A 190 12.80 0.93 -4.22
C SER A 190 13.57 -0.39 -4.19
N ASP A 191 14.68 -0.54 -4.95
CA ASP A 191 15.45 -1.79 -4.95
C ASP A 191 16.16 -2.06 -3.60
N ALA A 192 16.35 -1.02 -2.77
CA ALA A 192 16.84 -1.18 -1.41
C ALA A 192 15.77 -1.87 -0.53
N PRO A 193 15.99 -3.12 -0.05
CA PRO A 193 15.00 -3.78 0.78
C PRO A 193 14.70 -3.00 2.06
N LEU A 194 13.43 -2.92 2.45
CA LEU A 194 12.99 -2.17 3.63
C LEU A 194 13.79 -2.51 4.89
N GLN A 195 14.08 -3.79 5.12
CA GLN A 195 14.85 -4.22 6.29
C GLN A 195 16.28 -3.66 6.28
N THR A 196 16.88 -3.56 5.10
CA THR A 196 18.21 -2.95 4.92
C THR A 196 18.13 -1.44 5.18
N VAL A 197 17.07 -0.78 4.71
CA VAL A 197 16.81 0.65 5.00
C VAL A 197 16.66 0.88 6.51
N ILE A 198 15.82 0.10 7.20
CA ILE A 198 15.61 0.21 8.66
C ILE A 198 16.93 0.03 9.41
N SER A 199 17.74 -0.97 9.02
CA SER A 199 19.04 -1.23 9.63
C SER A 199 20.02 -0.07 9.38
N HIS A 200 20.03 0.49 8.18
CA HIS A 200 20.90 1.61 7.80
C HIS A 200 20.54 2.93 8.52
N LEU A 201 19.27 3.13 8.81
CA LEU A 201 18.76 4.28 9.57
C LEU A 201 19.06 4.20 11.06
N ASN A 202 19.50 3.05 11.57
CA ASN A 202 19.68 2.78 13.01
C ASN A 202 18.44 3.15 13.83
N VAL A 203 17.25 2.86 13.29
CA VAL A 203 15.98 3.13 13.98
C VAL A 203 15.98 2.33 15.31
N LYS A 204 15.81 3.03 16.41
CA LYS A 204 15.68 2.36 17.71
C LYS A 204 14.51 1.41 17.67
N ARG A 205 14.73 0.15 18.04
CA ARG A 205 13.64 -0.84 18.17
C ARG A 205 12.61 -0.33 19.16
N ASN A 206 11.37 -0.27 18.70
CA ASN A 206 10.21 -0.04 19.55
C ASN A 206 9.36 -1.29 19.49
N TYR A 207 8.93 -1.78 20.64
CA TYR A 207 8.09 -2.98 20.73
C TYR A 207 6.60 -2.64 20.69
N HIS A 208 6.25 -1.36 20.85
CA HIS A 208 4.87 -0.88 20.89
C HIS A 208 4.27 -0.66 19.49
N HIS A 209 5.08 -0.48 18.46
CA HIS A 209 4.64 -0.25 17.08
C HIS A 209 5.69 -0.62 16.05
N ALA A 210 5.27 -0.81 14.81
CA ALA A 210 6.15 -1.05 13.68
C ALA A 210 7.11 0.15 13.46
N PRO A 211 8.36 -0.10 13.02
CA PRO A 211 9.29 0.98 12.69
C PRO A 211 8.84 1.72 11.42
N LEU A 212 9.18 3.01 11.32
CA LEU A 212 8.96 3.93 10.20
C LEU A 212 7.51 4.33 9.95
N TYR A 213 6.57 3.41 9.86
CA TYR A 213 5.17 3.68 9.57
C TYR A 213 4.25 2.71 10.32
N GLN A 214 3.06 3.16 10.66
CA GLN A 214 2.02 2.38 11.34
C GLN A 214 0.74 2.29 10.51
N VAL A 215 0.67 3.09 9.45
CA VAL A 215 -0.43 3.06 8.48
C VAL A 215 0.13 2.69 7.12
N MET A 216 -0.55 1.77 6.44
CA MET A 216 -0.22 1.33 5.08
C MET A 216 -1.39 1.60 4.14
N ILE A 217 -1.08 1.91 2.89
CA ILE A 217 -2.05 1.92 1.80
C ILE A 217 -1.60 0.94 0.73
N TYR A 218 -2.52 0.09 0.29
CA TYR A 218 -2.35 -0.82 -0.81
C TYR A 218 -3.47 -0.63 -1.83
N VAL A 219 -3.12 -0.36 -3.07
CA VAL A 219 -4.09 -0.18 -4.16
C VAL A 219 -3.89 -1.28 -5.19
N GLN A 220 -4.88 -2.14 -5.32
CA GLN A 220 -4.89 -3.27 -6.24
C GLN A 220 -5.75 -2.91 -7.46
N SER A 221 -5.14 -2.89 -8.63
CA SER A 221 -5.80 -2.58 -9.90
C SER A 221 -6.15 -3.80 -10.74
N GLU A 222 -5.62 -4.95 -10.41
CA GLU A 222 -5.85 -6.20 -11.11
C GLU A 222 -6.85 -7.07 -10.36
N GLU A 223 -7.69 -7.77 -11.09
CA GLU A 223 -8.64 -8.73 -10.53
C GLU A 223 -8.04 -10.13 -10.55
N LEU A 224 -8.14 -10.84 -9.44
CA LEU A 224 -7.74 -12.24 -9.36
C LEU A 224 -8.83 -13.08 -10.06
N VAL A 225 -8.52 -13.62 -11.24
CA VAL A 225 -9.45 -14.40 -12.05
C VAL A 225 -8.90 -15.80 -12.31
N ILE A 226 -9.73 -16.81 -12.11
CA ILE A 226 -9.49 -18.18 -12.56
C ILE A 226 -10.45 -18.50 -13.70
N LYS A 227 -9.97 -19.09 -14.78
CA LYS A 227 -10.79 -19.45 -15.95
C LYS A 227 -10.99 -20.97 -15.99
N LEU A 228 -12.14 -21.40 -15.50
CA LEU A 228 -12.56 -22.80 -15.47
C LEU A 228 -13.83 -22.94 -16.30
N PRO A 229 -13.75 -23.32 -17.61
CA PRO A 229 -14.93 -23.55 -18.42
C PRO A 229 -15.90 -24.52 -17.75
N ASP A 230 -17.18 -24.23 -17.86
CA ASP A 230 -18.28 -25.02 -17.28
C ASP A 230 -18.30 -25.13 -15.74
N VAL A 231 -17.50 -24.30 -15.05
CA VAL A 231 -17.49 -24.20 -13.58
C VAL A 231 -17.91 -22.81 -13.15
N HIS A 232 -18.94 -22.73 -12.33
CA HIS A 232 -19.24 -21.50 -11.59
C HIS A 232 -18.38 -21.43 -10.33
N TYR A 233 -17.67 -20.33 -10.15
CA TYR A 233 -16.91 -20.07 -8.94
C TYR A 233 -17.25 -18.69 -8.36
N GLU A 234 -17.10 -18.54 -7.07
CA GLU A 234 -17.24 -17.28 -6.35
C GLU A 234 -15.99 -17.05 -5.51
N MET A 235 -15.44 -15.84 -5.60
CA MET A 235 -14.32 -15.40 -4.76
C MET A 235 -14.85 -14.88 -3.44
N ILE A 236 -14.62 -15.63 -2.37
CA ILE A 236 -15.01 -15.23 -1.01
C ILE A 236 -13.81 -14.57 -0.34
N PRO A 237 -13.91 -13.28 0.06
CA PRO A 237 -12.85 -12.61 0.80
C PRO A 237 -12.57 -13.37 2.11
N ALA A 238 -11.32 -13.77 2.31
CA ALA A 238 -10.87 -14.42 3.54
C ALA A 238 -10.01 -13.42 4.34
N PHE A 239 -10.54 -12.95 5.45
CA PHE A 239 -9.80 -12.10 6.39
C PHE A 239 -9.23 -12.96 7.52
N THR A 240 -8.03 -12.64 7.99
CA THR A 240 -7.26 -13.48 8.92
C THR A 240 -7.44 -13.10 10.38
N ASP A 241 -8.35 -12.21 10.74
CA ASP A 241 -8.53 -11.67 12.11
C ASP A 241 -7.21 -11.20 12.76
N THR A 242 -6.26 -10.77 11.92
CA THR A 242 -4.96 -10.27 12.36
C THR A 242 -4.67 -8.92 11.72
N SER A 243 -3.84 -8.11 12.38
CA SER A 243 -3.29 -6.88 11.83
C SER A 243 -1.82 -6.76 12.21
N LYS A 244 -0.97 -6.45 11.24
CA LYS A 244 0.48 -6.26 11.47
C LYS A 244 0.84 -4.80 11.79
N LEU A 245 -0.08 -3.89 11.46
CA LEU A 245 0.07 -2.45 11.62
C LEU A 245 -1.11 -1.90 12.43
N ASP A 246 -1.08 -0.62 12.74
CA ASP A 246 -2.24 0.05 13.34
C ASP A 246 -3.44 -0.04 12.39
N LEU A 247 -3.23 0.35 11.11
CA LEU A 247 -4.23 0.36 10.05
C LEU A 247 -3.60 0.02 8.70
N THR A 248 -4.31 -0.78 7.90
CA THR A 248 -3.99 -0.98 6.48
C THR A 248 -5.22 -0.70 5.62
N PHE A 249 -5.07 0.23 4.68
CA PHE A 249 -6.11 0.57 3.70
C PHE A 249 -5.87 -0.24 2.43
N TYR A 250 -6.70 -1.25 2.18
CA TYR A 250 -6.74 -2.01 0.94
C TYR A 250 -7.81 -1.44 0.03
N ILE A 251 -7.42 -0.94 -1.13
CA ILE A 251 -8.36 -0.34 -2.08
C ILE A 251 -8.30 -1.12 -3.39
N LEU A 252 -9.38 -1.83 -3.70
CA LEU A 252 -9.53 -2.59 -4.93
C LEU A 252 -10.13 -1.68 -5.99
N THR A 253 -9.39 -1.43 -7.07
CA THR A 253 -9.77 -0.46 -8.12
C THR A 253 -10.02 -1.10 -9.49
N HIS A 254 -9.98 -2.43 -9.58
CA HIS A 254 -10.19 -3.19 -10.82
C HIS A 254 -11.61 -3.00 -11.39
N HIS A 255 -12.63 -2.82 -10.54
CA HIS A 255 -13.97 -2.60 -11.04
C HIS A 255 -14.12 -1.18 -11.61
N PRO A 256 -14.68 -1.02 -12.84
CA PRO A 256 -14.73 0.28 -13.50
C PRO A 256 -15.64 1.30 -12.81
N GLU A 257 -16.67 0.85 -12.10
CA GLU A 257 -17.72 1.70 -11.54
C GLU A 257 -17.67 1.85 -10.02
N LYS A 258 -16.95 1.01 -9.31
CA LYS A 258 -16.85 1.08 -7.85
C LYS A 258 -15.47 0.64 -7.38
N PHE A 259 -14.97 1.27 -6.31
CA PHE A 259 -13.83 0.74 -5.60
C PHE A 259 -14.28 0.09 -4.30
N VAL A 260 -13.61 -0.98 -3.89
CA VAL A 260 -13.84 -1.59 -2.57
C VAL A 260 -12.77 -1.08 -1.63
N LEU A 261 -13.18 -0.55 -0.49
CA LEU A 261 -12.30 -0.12 0.60
C LEU A 261 -12.40 -1.12 1.74
N ASN A 262 -11.30 -1.79 2.02
CA ASN A 262 -11.12 -2.63 3.20
C ASN A 262 -10.13 -1.96 4.13
N ILE A 263 -10.47 -1.75 5.40
CA ILE A 263 -9.57 -1.24 6.42
C ILE A 263 -9.33 -2.36 7.42
N GLU A 264 -8.13 -2.97 7.33
CA GLU A 264 -7.61 -3.86 8.37
C GLU A 264 -7.09 -3.00 9.52
N TYR A 265 -7.41 -3.36 10.76
CA TYR A 265 -7.04 -2.58 11.93
C TYR A 265 -6.73 -3.46 13.15
N SER A 266 -5.84 -2.96 14.01
CA SER A 266 -5.55 -3.58 15.31
C SER A 266 -6.68 -3.36 16.30
N THR A 267 -7.32 -4.46 16.75
CA THR A 267 -8.38 -4.41 17.78
C THR A 267 -7.84 -4.07 19.18
N ALA A 268 -6.52 -4.17 19.37
CA ALA A 268 -5.86 -3.69 20.57
C ALA A 268 -5.82 -2.14 20.66
N LEU A 269 -6.02 -1.45 19.52
CA LEU A 269 -5.90 0.01 19.44
C LEU A 269 -7.24 0.70 19.13
N PHE A 270 -8.10 0.08 18.32
CA PHE A 270 -9.29 0.73 17.78
C PHE A 270 -10.56 -0.06 18.07
N GLU A 271 -11.64 0.70 18.24
CA GLU A 271 -13.01 0.18 18.23
C GLU A 271 -13.56 0.17 16.79
N ALA A 272 -14.45 -0.78 16.49
CA ALA A 272 -15.07 -0.88 15.16
C ALA A 272 -15.83 0.40 14.74
N SER A 273 -16.43 1.11 15.70
CA SER A 273 -17.12 2.38 15.47
C SER A 273 -16.18 3.49 14.99
N THR A 274 -14.96 3.55 15.53
CA THR A 274 -13.92 4.50 15.12
C THR A 274 -13.45 4.20 13.70
N ILE A 275 -13.24 2.92 13.37
CA ILE A 275 -12.84 2.53 12.01
C ILE A 275 -13.94 2.86 10.99
N LYS A 276 -15.20 2.59 11.32
CA LYS A 276 -16.35 3.01 10.49
C LYS A 276 -16.37 4.51 10.25
N LYS A 277 -16.10 5.31 11.31
CA LYS A 277 -16.01 6.76 11.18
C LYS A 277 -14.85 7.18 10.28
N ILE A 278 -13.65 6.62 10.47
CA ILE A 278 -12.48 6.88 9.62
C ILE A 278 -12.79 6.56 8.15
N ALA A 279 -13.45 5.43 7.88
CA ALA A 279 -13.83 5.04 6.53
C ALA A 279 -14.82 6.04 5.91
N ASN A 280 -15.84 6.45 6.66
CA ASN A 280 -16.81 7.43 6.19
C ASN A 280 -16.16 8.80 5.92
N ASP A 281 -15.29 9.27 6.81
CA ASP A 281 -14.58 10.55 6.65
C ASP A 281 -13.60 10.48 5.45
N PHE A 282 -12.98 9.32 5.20
CA PHE A 282 -12.15 9.10 4.02
C PHE A 282 -12.98 9.18 2.73
N ILE A 283 -14.13 8.50 2.69
CA ILE A 283 -15.04 8.53 1.54
C ILE A 283 -15.57 9.94 1.31
N ALA A 284 -16.04 10.61 2.36
CA ALA A 284 -16.54 11.99 2.27
C ALA A 284 -15.47 12.97 1.73
N LEU A 285 -14.20 12.78 2.10
CA LEU A 285 -13.10 13.57 1.55
C LEU A 285 -12.94 13.30 0.05
N LEU A 286 -13.04 12.04 -0.40
CA LEU A 286 -12.96 11.68 -1.82
C LEU A 286 -14.16 12.19 -2.63
N GLU A 287 -15.36 12.15 -2.06
CA GLU A 287 -16.59 12.67 -2.69
C GLU A 287 -16.52 14.18 -2.97
N ASN A 288 -15.83 14.91 -2.10
CA ASN A 288 -15.71 16.36 -2.16
C ASN A 288 -14.34 16.84 -2.67
N ILE A 289 -13.52 15.95 -3.19
CA ILE A 289 -12.12 16.25 -3.53
C ILE A 289 -11.98 17.37 -4.56
N ASP A 290 -12.88 17.47 -5.52
CA ASP A 290 -12.95 18.53 -6.52
C ASP A 290 -13.18 19.91 -5.91
N LEU A 291 -14.02 20.00 -4.88
CA LEU A 291 -14.29 21.23 -4.15
C LEU A 291 -13.14 21.63 -3.22
N LEU A 292 -12.32 20.65 -2.84
CA LEU A 292 -11.18 20.84 -1.95
C LEU A 292 -9.89 21.22 -2.69
N LEU A 293 -9.77 20.89 -3.97
CA LEU A 293 -8.56 21.13 -4.78
C LEU A 293 -8.00 22.55 -4.65
N PRO A 294 -8.78 23.63 -4.86
CA PRO A 294 -8.27 24.99 -4.79
C PRO A 294 -8.17 25.53 -3.36
N LYS A 295 -8.74 24.81 -2.38
CA LYS A 295 -8.75 25.27 -0.99
C LYS A 295 -7.43 24.96 -0.30
N LYS A 296 -7.08 25.79 0.68
CA LYS A 296 -5.98 25.47 1.59
C LYS A 296 -6.38 24.31 2.49
N ILE A 297 -5.40 23.51 2.85
CA ILE A 297 -5.61 22.31 3.69
C ILE A 297 -6.19 22.68 5.06
N GLU A 298 -5.83 23.86 5.62
CA GLU A 298 -6.41 24.35 6.87
C GLU A 298 -7.90 24.67 6.78
N ASP A 299 -8.38 25.03 5.57
CA ASP A 299 -9.79 25.41 5.34
C ASP A 299 -10.69 24.18 5.12
N PHE A 300 -10.15 22.97 5.15
CA PHE A 300 -10.95 21.76 5.06
C PHE A 300 -11.77 21.62 6.33
N ALA A 301 -13.00 22.13 6.30
CA ALA A 301 -13.97 21.96 7.38
C ALA A 301 -14.09 20.46 7.73
N CYS A 302 -14.45 20.14 8.96
CA CYS A 302 -14.86 18.79 9.30
C CYS A 302 -16.03 18.41 8.38
N VAL A 303 -15.79 17.48 7.47
CA VAL A 303 -16.83 16.85 6.67
C VAL A 303 -17.56 15.86 7.55
#